data_9b6d56117471270cf588f95b5da3089e
#
_entry.id   9b6d56117471270cf588f95b5da3089e
#
_cell.length_a   1.000
_cell.length_b   1.000
_cell.length_c   1.000
_cell.angle_alpha   90.00
_cell.angle_beta   90.00
_cell.angle_gamma   90.00
#
_symmetry.space_group_name_H-M   'P 1'
#
loop_
_entity.id
_entity.type
_entity.pdbx_description
1 polymer ?
#
loop_
_entity_poly.entity_id
_entity_poly.type
_entity_poly.pdbx_seq_one_letter_code
_entity_poly.pdbx_strand_id
1 'polypeptide(L)'
;DIVLPSAHWFEQVDLGFLFSTHPYLLWQDSQYFLHLNRWNSTSGVWQDCYTGTELAQYADIAADNSGVYVTYTTGSFPYVLHAFRFDNAAGTVSLLGDVIADNACNMEIAAANGSIGIGYRDLNDNNVPKLAVWDGTAWNTTTLSEQDCGTISVLADGNSIWVVPSGGKTDVFRWESGTVTNIPLPEAVQGRAFQMTPAVAQGNFYMTVNAQNPEEFVLYGLNKDGTWSLTGNPIAQSMVNQPVLAAQKQALYCLYATSDLQMQLKKLTLETETPAVTGDVNGDGTANLADTVLLQKYLLGETALTAAQAKAADLQADDSINGFDLAVLRQLLTKVA
;
A
#
# COMPACT_ATOMS: atom_id res chain seq x y z
N ASP A 1 12.43 -18.73 -14.64
CA ASP A 1 11.23 -18.21 -15.33
C ASP A 1 10.02 -18.95 -14.79
N ILE A 2 9.01 -18.21 -14.35
CA ILE A 2 7.72 -18.77 -13.94
C ILE A 2 6.88 -18.89 -15.21
N VAL A 3 6.47 -20.11 -15.54
CA VAL A 3 5.61 -20.38 -16.71
C VAL A 3 4.18 -20.48 -16.20
N LEU A 4 3.30 -19.64 -16.70
CA LEU A 4 1.87 -19.73 -16.40
C LEU A 4 1.29 -21.03 -16.99
N PRO A 5 0.26 -21.62 -16.35
CA PRO A 5 -0.38 -22.83 -16.88
C PRO A 5 -0.83 -22.60 -18.32
N SER A 6 -0.36 -23.43 -19.25
CA SER A 6 -0.74 -23.34 -20.65
C SER A 6 -2.06 -24.04 -20.84
N ALA A 7 -3.07 -23.39 -21.29
CA ALA A 7 -4.18 -23.95 -22.03
C ALA A 7 -5.61 -23.53 -21.65
N HIS A 8 -5.83 -22.49 -20.85
CA HIS A 8 -7.20 -22.03 -20.63
C HIS A 8 -7.26 -20.51 -20.78
N TRP A 9 -8.34 -20.02 -21.34
CA TRP A 9 -8.65 -18.60 -21.31
C TRP A 9 -8.98 -18.25 -19.86
N PHE A 10 -8.12 -17.43 -19.23
CA PHE A 10 -8.39 -16.93 -17.90
C PHE A 10 -9.36 -15.74 -18.02
N GLU A 11 -10.49 -15.82 -17.37
CA GLU A 11 -11.42 -14.69 -17.28
C GLU A 11 -10.86 -13.63 -16.32
N GLN A 12 -10.23 -14.09 -15.24
CA GLN A 12 -9.54 -13.25 -14.26
C GLN A 12 -8.33 -13.98 -13.70
N VAL A 13 -7.20 -13.29 -13.62
CA VAL A 13 -5.96 -13.80 -13.02
C VAL A 13 -5.37 -12.76 -12.11
N ASP A 14 -5.20 -13.12 -10.84
CA ASP A 14 -4.48 -12.32 -9.87
C ASP A 14 -3.25 -13.06 -9.34
N LEU A 15 -2.17 -12.32 -9.14
CA LEU A 15 -0.91 -12.82 -8.61
C LEU A 15 -0.66 -12.28 -7.23
N GLY A 16 -0.72 -13.15 -6.22
CA GLY A 16 -0.29 -12.87 -4.86
C GLY A 16 1.11 -13.39 -4.59
N PHE A 17 1.95 -12.59 -3.96
CA PHE A 17 3.28 -12.99 -3.53
C PHE A 17 3.38 -13.00 -2.02
N LEU A 18 3.62 -14.16 -1.43
CA LEU A 18 4.13 -14.23 -0.06
C LEU A 18 5.59 -13.76 -0.03
N PHE A 19 5.93 -12.98 0.99
CA PHE A 19 7.31 -12.58 1.24
C PHE A 19 8.21 -13.81 1.29
N SER A 20 8.96 -14.04 0.30
CA SER A 20 10.26 -14.66 0.16
C SER A 20 10.41 -15.81 -0.82
N THR A 21 9.49 -16.74 -1.05
CA THR A 21 9.88 -17.93 -1.83
C THR A 21 8.80 -18.58 -2.71
N HIS A 22 7.53 -18.30 -2.51
CA HIS A 22 6.48 -19.03 -3.22
C HIS A 22 5.43 -18.07 -3.79
N PRO A 23 5.41 -17.82 -5.10
CA PRO A 23 4.30 -17.13 -5.74
C PRO A 23 3.05 -18.01 -5.73
N TYR A 24 1.91 -17.34 -5.57
CA TYR A 24 0.58 -17.94 -5.70
C TYR A 24 -0.12 -17.35 -6.91
N LEU A 25 -0.93 -18.15 -7.54
CA LEU A 25 -1.77 -17.78 -8.66
C LEU A 25 -3.22 -18.09 -8.31
N LEU A 26 -4.04 -17.06 -8.28
CA LEU A 26 -5.49 -17.17 -8.19
C LEU A 26 -6.05 -16.99 -9.59
N TRP A 27 -6.91 -17.90 -10.04
CA TRP A 27 -7.50 -17.84 -11.37
C TRP A 27 -8.84 -18.56 -11.44
N GLN A 28 -9.65 -18.19 -12.43
CA GLN A 28 -10.90 -18.84 -12.74
C GLN A 28 -10.79 -19.67 -14.01
N ASP A 29 -11.43 -20.82 -14.03
CA ASP A 29 -11.56 -21.61 -15.23
C ASP A 29 -12.74 -21.14 -16.10
N SER A 30 -12.88 -21.75 -17.28
CA SER A 30 -13.99 -21.43 -18.21
C SER A 30 -15.39 -21.79 -17.70
N GLN A 31 -15.48 -22.43 -16.55
CA GLN A 31 -16.72 -22.75 -15.85
C GLN A 31 -16.94 -21.87 -14.62
N TYR A 32 -16.09 -20.84 -14.44
CA TYR A 32 -16.11 -19.92 -13.31
C TYR A 32 -15.78 -20.55 -11.95
N PHE A 33 -15.11 -21.71 -11.91
CA PHE A 33 -14.59 -22.22 -10.66
C PHE A 33 -13.25 -21.56 -10.31
N LEU A 34 -13.10 -21.25 -9.04
CA LEU A 34 -11.91 -20.58 -8.52
C LEU A 34 -10.81 -21.60 -8.20
N HIS A 35 -9.59 -21.31 -8.62
CA HIS A 35 -8.41 -22.11 -8.36
C HIS A 35 -7.32 -21.29 -7.69
N LEU A 36 -6.66 -21.89 -6.69
CA LEU A 36 -5.46 -21.35 -6.08
C LEU A 36 -4.31 -22.33 -6.28
N ASN A 37 -3.26 -21.88 -6.95
CA ASN A 37 -2.07 -22.66 -7.21
C ASN A 37 -0.85 -22.02 -6.54
N ARG A 38 0.10 -22.82 -6.10
CA ARG A 38 1.39 -22.40 -5.56
C ARG A 38 2.52 -22.85 -6.48
N TRP A 39 3.43 -21.95 -6.78
CA TRP A 39 4.64 -22.31 -7.53
C TRP A 39 5.61 -23.12 -6.67
N ASN A 40 6.02 -24.27 -7.16
CA ASN A 40 7.08 -25.06 -6.55
C ASN A 40 8.39 -24.82 -7.32
N SER A 41 9.29 -24.04 -6.72
CA SER A 41 10.57 -23.66 -7.34
C SER A 41 11.54 -24.85 -7.52
N THR A 42 11.36 -25.93 -6.74
CA THR A 42 12.21 -27.13 -6.85
C THR A 42 11.83 -27.99 -8.06
N SER A 43 10.52 -28.17 -8.28
CA SER A 43 10.03 -29.00 -9.40
C SER A 43 9.70 -28.17 -10.65
N GLY A 44 9.61 -26.84 -10.54
CA GLY A 44 9.26 -25.96 -11.64
C GLY A 44 7.81 -26.12 -12.13
N VAL A 45 6.89 -26.48 -11.23
CA VAL A 45 5.47 -26.69 -11.57
C VAL A 45 4.55 -25.99 -10.58
N TRP A 46 3.36 -25.62 -11.05
CA TRP A 46 2.26 -25.16 -10.22
C TRP A 46 1.60 -26.34 -9.49
N GLN A 47 1.39 -26.19 -8.20
CA GLN A 47 0.71 -27.17 -7.34
C GLN A 47 -0.65 -26.64 -6.96
N ASP A 48 -1.69 -27.45 -7.12
CA ASP A 48 -3.03 -27.11 -6.66
C ASP A 48 -3.04 -27.01 -5.13
N CYS A 49 -3.59 -25.89 -4.65
CA CYS A 49 -3.84 -25.65 -3.25
C CYS A 49 -5.32 -25.65 -2.92
N TYR A 50 -6.15 -25.20 -3.87
CA TYR A 50 -7.59 -25.14 -3.71
C TYR A 50 -8.28 -25.12 -5.06
N THR A 51 -9.39 -25.84 -5.14
CA THR A 51 -10.37 -25.77 -6.24
C THR A 51 -11.74 -25.55 -5.64
N GLY A 52 -12.38 -24.45 -6.00
CA GLY A 52 -13.73 -24.11 -5.58
C GLY A 52 -14.78 -25.08 -6.13
N THR A 53 -15.88 -25.21 -5.39
CA THR A 53 -17.03 -26.02 -5.78
C THR A 53 -18.23 -25.17 -6.19
N GLU A 54 -18.14 -23.85 -6.02
CA GLU A 54 -19.16 -22.87 -6.37
C GLU A 54 -18.65 -21.91 -7.43
N LEU A 55 -19.56 -21.36 -8.22
CA LEU A 55 -19.23 -20.38 -9.24
C LEU A 55 -18.83 -19.08 -8.56
N ALA A 56 -17.63 -18.60 -8.81
CA ALA A 56 -17.16 -17.30 -8.39
C ALA A 56 -17.28 -16.29 -9.54
N GLN A 57 -17.63 -15.03 -9.25
CA GLN A 57 -17.72 -13.99 -10.27
C GLN A 57 -16.53 -13.04 -10.22
N TYR A 58 -16.11 -12.69 -9.03
CA TYR A 58 -14.96 -11.83 -8.75
C TYR A 58 -14.13 -12.49 -7.67
N ALA A 59 -12.82 -12.33 -7.74
CA ALA A 59 -11.92 -12.82 -6.71
C ALA A 59 -10.68 -11.93 -6.63
N ASP A 60 -10.08 -11.86 -5.46
CA ASP A 60 -8.81 -11.17 -5.22
C ASP A 60 -8.01 -11.89 -4.14
N ILE A 61 -6.69 -11.66 -4.11
CA ILE A 61 -5.76 -12.39 -3.27
C ILE A 61 -4.80 -11.45 -2.54
N ALA A 62 -4.61 -11.68 -1.25
CA ALA A 62 -3.58 -11.07 -0.44
C ALA A 62 -2.76 -12.11 0.31
N ALA A 63 -1.56 -11.74 0.70
CA ALA A 63 -0.70 -12.63 1.48
C ALA A 63 0.16 -11.85 2.46
N ASP A 64 0.40 -12.45 3.62
CA ASP A 64 1.37 -12.00 4.61
C ASP A 64 2.17 -13.18 5.18
N ASN A 65 2.94 -12.94 6.23
CA ASN A 65 3.73 -14.00 6.87
C ASN A 65 2.89 -15.10 7.52
N SER A 66 1.60 -14.90 7.75
CA SER A 66 0.71 -15.84 8.42
C SER A 66 -0.13 -16.68 7.46
N GLY A 67 -0.25 -16.30 6.20
CA GLY A 67 -0.99 -17.09 5.21
C GLY A 67 -1.29 -16.35 3.91
N VAL A 68 -2.06 -17.04 3.09
CA VAL A 68 -2.68 -16.50 1.87
C VAL A 68 -4.17 -16.35 2.13
N TYR A 69 -4.70 -15.21 1.76
CA TYR A 69 -6.09 -14.86 1.95
C TYR A 69 -6.73 -14.60 0.59
N VAL A 70 -7.89 -15.16 0.39
CA VAL A 70 -8.66 -15.01 -0.84
C VAL A 70 -10.04 -14.50 -0.49
N THR A 71 -10.48 -13.44 -1.16
CA THR A 71 -11.86 -13.01 -1.17
C THR A 71 -12.49 -13.32 -2.52
N TYR A 72 -13.77 -13.66 -2.53
CA TYR A 72 -14.49 -13.97 -3.75
C TYR A 72 -15.99 -13.76 -3.58
N THR A 73 -16.70 -13.58 -4.67
CA THR A 73 -18.16 -13.53 -4.68
C THR A 73 -18.76 -14.76 -5.34
N THR A 74 -19.86 -15.25 -4.79
CA THR A 74 -20.65 -16.31 -5.40
C THR A 74 -22.00 -15.79 -5.90
N GLY A 75 -22.68 -16.59 -6.72
CA GLY A 75 -23.98 -16.24 -7.26
C GLY A 75 -23.91 -15.45 -8.56
N SER A 76 -25.08 -15.29 -9.20
CA SER A 76 -25.24 -14.53 -10.45
C SER A 76 -25.95 -13.19 -10.28
N PHE A 77 -26.11 -12.72 -9.10
CA PHE A 77 -26.83 -11.57 -8.54
C PHE A 77 -27.97 -12.07 -7.63
N PRO A 78 -28.00 -11.69 -6.35
CA PRO A 78 -26.97 -10.88 -5.65
C PRO A 78 -25.63 -11.61 -5.51
N TYR A 79 -24.53 -10.84 -5.47
CA TYR A 79 -23.17 -11.35 -5.32
C TYR A 79 -22.81 -11.49 -3.84
N VAL A 80 -22.78 -12.70 -3.34
CA VAL A 80 -22.49 -12.97 -1.93
C VAL A 80 -20.98 -13.01 -1.72
N LEU A 81 -20.48 -12.18 -0.80
CA LEU A 81 -19.05 -12.01 -0.53
C LEU A 81 -18.58 -12.97 0.54
N HIS A 82 -17.51 -13.70 0.23
CA HIS A 82 -16.85 -14.68 1.09
C HIS A 82 -15.35 -14.43 1.15
N ALA A 83 -14.69 -15.05 2.15
CA ALA A 83 -13.24 -15.15 2.20
C ALA A 83 -12.78 -16.44 2.84
N PHE A 84 -11.58 -16.89 2.45
CA PHE A 84 -10.89 -17.99 3.10
C PHE A 84 -9.41 -17.69 3.29
N ARG A 85 -8.79 -18.41 4.22
CA ARG A 85 -7.35 -18.46 4.42
C ARG A 85 -6.81 -19.82 3.96
N PHE A 86 -5.73 -19.80 3.20
CA PHE A 86 -4.92 -20.96 2.94
C PHE A 86 -3.69 -20.95 3.86
N ASP A 87 -3.56 -21.99 4.68
CA ASP A 87 -2.40 -22.19 5.54
C ASP A 87 -1.30 -22.94 4.77
N ASN A 88 -0.22 -22.23 4.47
CA ASN A 88 0.88 -22.78 3.67
C ASN A 88 1.61 -23.95 4.36
N ALA A 89 1.69 -23.94 5.68
CA ALA A 89 2.40 -25.00 6.44
C ALA A 89 1.54 -26.26 6.57
N ALA A 90 0.24 -26.09 6.82
CA ALA A 90 -0.70 -27.20 6.95
C ALA A 90 -1.23 -27.70 5.59
N GLY A 91 -1.18 -26.86 4.54
CA GLY A 91 -1.78 -27.16 3.23
C GLY A 91 -3.31 -27.22 3.29
N THR A 92 -3.93 -26.44 4.18
CA THR A 92 -5.39 -26.49 4.42
C THR A 92 -6.05 -25.17 4.18
N VAL A 93 -7.32 -25.21 3.76
CA VAL A 93 -8.19 -24.04 3.59
C VAL A 93 -9.10 -23.92 4.80
N SER A 94 -9.28 -22.72 5.30
CA SER A 94 -10.23 -22.38 6.37
C SER A 94 -11.05 -21.17 5.96
N LEU A 95 -12.38 -21.29 6.00
CA LEU A 95 -13.26 -20.13 5.76
C LEU A 95 -13.06 -19.10 6.88
N LEU A 96 -13.10 -17.84 6.52
CA LEU A 96 -13.08 -16.71 7.44
C LEU A 96 -14.50 -16.19 7.66
N GLY A 97 -15.25 -16.89 8.50
CA GLY A 97 -16.68 -16.65 8.68
C GLY A 97 -17.52 -17.24 7.55
N ASP A 98 -18.84 -17.00 7.57
CA ASP A 98 -19.78 -17.54 6.58
C ASP A 98 -19.97 -16.57 5.40
N VAL A 99 -20.61 -15.44 5.66
CA VAL A 99 -20.90 -14.39 4.67
C VAL A 99 -20.43 -13.06 5.21
N ILE A 100 -19.74 -12.28 4.36
CA ILE A 100 -19.27 -10.93 4.69
C ILE A 100 -20.31 -9.89 4.29
N ALA A 101 -20.89 -10.04 3.11
CA ALA A 101 -21.96 -9.19 2.58
C ALA A 101 -22.83 -9.97 1.61
N ASP A 102 -24.13 -9.65 1.60
CA ASP A 102 -25.13 -10.36 0.79
C ASP A 102 -25.16 -9.89 -0.68
N ASN A 103 -24.60 -8.73 -0.98
CA ASN A 103 -24.58 -8.20 -2.34
C ASN A 103 -23.45 -7.18 -2.50
N ALA A 104 -22.26 -7.66 -2.84
CA ALA A 104 -21.04 -6.87 -2.95
C ALA A 104 -20.37 -7.04 -4.31
N CYS A 105 -19.74 -5.97 -4.80
CA CYS A 105 -18.91 -6.02 -6.00
C CYS A 105 -17.69 -5.12 -5.86
N ASN A 106 -16.81 -5.18 -6.86
CA ASN A 106 -15.56 -4.38 -6.92
C ASN A 106 -14.82 -4.41 -5.59
N MET A 107 -14.59 -5.63 -5.10
CA MET A 107 -13.87 -5.85 -3.84
C MET A 107 -12.39 -6.07 -4.08
N GLU A 108 -11.59 -5.64 -3.14
CA GLU A 108 -10.17 -5.97 -3.00
C GLU A 108 -9.85 -6.36 -1.56
N ILE A 109 -8.85 -7.24 -1.39
CA ILE A 109 -8.38 -7.70 -0.10
C ILE A 109 -6.93 -7.27 0.12
N ALA A 110 -6.60 -6.88 1.35
CA ALA A 110 -5.22 -6.67 1.76
C ALA A 110 -4.97 -7.30 3.13
N ALA A 111 -3.73 -7.75 3.32
CA ALA A 111 -3.30 -8.36 4.57
C ALA A 111 -1.88 -7.95 4.93
N ALA A 112 -1.67 -7.62 6.20
CA ALA A 112 -0.36 -7.38 6.77
C ALA A 112 -0.35 -7.69 8.27
N ASN A 113 0.66 -8.44 8.74
CA ASN A 113 0.86 -8.78 10.15
C ASN A 113 -0.38 -9.40 10.82
N GLY A 114 -1.17 -10.18 10.06
CA GLY A 114 -2.41 -10.81 10.55
C GLY A 114 -3.64 -9.90 10.56
N SER A 115 -3.52 -8.62 10.23
CA SER A 115 -4.66 -7.74 9.94
C SER A 115 -5.13 -8.00 8.52
N ILE A 116 -6.41 -8.28 8.35
CA ILE A 116 -7.04 -8.58 7.05
C ILE A 116 -8.18 -7.61 6.84
N GLY A 117 -8.20 -6.93 5.71
CA GLY A 117 -9.28 -6.02 5.34
C GLY A 117 -9.76 -6.26 3.92
N ILE A 118 -11.09 -6.21 3.74
CA ILE A 118 -11.75 -6.27 2.44
C ILE A 118 -12.53 -4.98 2.25
N GLY A 119 -12.16 -4.21 1.24
CA GLY A 119 -12.96 -3.10 0.75
C GLY A 119 -13.91 -3.58 -0.32
N TYR A 120 -15.14 -3.14 -0.31
CA TYR A 120 -16.14 -3.52 -1.30
C TYR A 120 -17.22 -2.45 -1.48
N ARG A 121 -17.90 -2.49 -2.63
CA ARG A 121 -19.13 -1.72 -2.86
C ARG A 121 -20.31 -2.54 -2.40
N ASP A 122 -21.14 -1.95 -1.56
CA ASP A 122 -22.41 -2.57 -1.13
C ASP A 122 -23.55 -2.15 -2.08
N LEU A 123 -24.00 -3.10 -2.89
CA LEU A 123 -25.06 -2.88 -3.86
C LEU A 123 -26.45 -2.75 -3.20
N ASN A 124 -26.60 -3.18 -1.96
CA ASN A 124 -27.82 -3.01 -1.18
C ASN A 124 -27.91 -1.63 -0.53
N ASP A 125 -26.80 -0.90 -0.47
CA ASP A 125 -26.67 0.39 0.19
C ASP A 125 -26.12 1.46 -0.79
N ASN A 126 -26.84 1.69 -1.89
CA ASN A 126 -26.53 2.71 -2.91
C ASN A 126 -25.09 2.67 -3.44
N ASN A 127 -24.47 1.53 -3.50
CA ASN A 127 -23.09 1.32 -3.96
C ASN A 127 -22.03 2.05 -3.13
N VAL A 128 -22.31 2.32 -1.86
CA VAL A 128 -21.32 2.97 -0.98
C VAL A 128 -20.14 2.06 -0.68
N PRO A 129 -18.95 2.64 -0.46
CA PRO A 129 -17.76 1.88 -0.08
C PRO A 129 -17.85 1.43 1.37
N LYS A 130 -17.58 0.16 1.61
CA LYS A 130 -17.47 -0.44 2.94
C LYS A 130 -16.11 -1.10 3.13
N LEU A 131 -15.67 -1.17 4.37
CA LEU A 131 -14.49 -1.92 4.81
C LEU A 131 -14.93 -2.95 5.83
N ALA A 132 -14.69 -4.22 5.54
CA ALA A 132 -14.78 -5.32 6.50
C ALA A 132 -13.37 -5.67 7.00
N VAL A 133 -13.19 -5.75 8.32
CA VAL A 133 -11.92 -6.12 8.96
C VAL A 133 -12.13 -7.37 9.80
N TRP A 134 -11.27 -8.37 9.62
CA TRP A 134 -11.28 -9.61 10.37
C TRP A 134 -10.61 -9.41 11.74
N ASP A 135 -11.31 -9.73 12.82
CA ASP A 135 -10.80 -9.61 14.20
C ASP A 135 -10.21 -10.92 14.77
N GLY A 136 -10.14 -11.96 13.95
CA GLY A 136 -9.74 -13.31 14.33
C GLY A 136 -10.92 -14.26 14.51
N THR A 137 -12.15 -13.76 14.64
CA THR A 137 -13.38 -14.53 14.86
C THR A 137 -14.55 -14.10 13.98
N ALA A 138 -14.64 -12.82 13.68
CA ALA A 138 -15.74 -12.23 12.91
C ALA A 138 -15.27 -11.06 12.04
N TRP A 139 -16.07 -10.74 11.05
CA TRP A 139 -15.90 -9.54 10.22
C TRP A 139 -16.63 -8.35 10.85
N ASN A 140 -15.89 -7.28 11.07
CA ASN A 140 -16.42 -6.01 11.54
C ASN A 140 -16.48 -5.04 10.37
N THR A 141 -17.69 -4.67 9.96
CA THR A 141 -17.93 -3.84 8.77
C THR A 141 -18.21 -2.40 9.14
N THR A 142 -17.59 -1.46 8.42
CA THR A 142 -17.77 -0.02 8.57
C THR A 142 -18.09 0.61 7.21
N THR A 143 -19.13 1.45 7.11
CA THR A 143 -19.38 2.30 5.95
C THR A 143 -18.37 3.44 5.94
N LEU A 144 -17.65 3.62 4.83
CA LEU A 144 -16.60 4.61 4.70
C LEU A 144 -17.13 5.97 4.24
N SER A 145 -18.13 5.97 3.36
CA SER A 145 -18.75 7.16 2.78
C SER A 145 -20.20 6.89 2.47
N GLU A 146 -21.04 7.91 2.55
CA GLU A 146 -22.46 7.87 2.11
C GLU A 146 -22.59 8.09 0.58
N GLN A 147 -21.48 8.29 -0.12
CA GLN A 147 -21.48 8.48 -1.57
C GLN A 147 -21.07 7.19 -2.27
N ASP A 148 -21.69 6.96 -3.43
CA ASP A 148 -21.31 5.83 -4.28
C ASP A 148 -19.86 5.94 -4.75
N CYS A 149 -19.26 4.80 -5.04
CA CYS A 149 -17.93 4.71 -5.63
C CYS A 149 -17.94 3.79 -6.86
N GLY A 150 -16.96 3.98 -7.74
CA GLY A 150 -16.77 3.14 -8.92
C GLY A 150 -15.97 1.87 -8.60
N THR A 151 -14.75 2.06 -8.13
CA THR A 151 -13.82 1.00 -7.73
C THR A 151 -13.29 1.25 -6.33
N ILE A 152 -12.67 0.26 -5.74
CA ILE A 152 -12.04 0.35 -4.42
C ILE A 152 -10.67 -0.26 -4.54
N SER A 153 -9.64 0.42 -4.02
CA SER A 153 -8.33 -0.17 -3.81
C SER A 153 -8.05 -0.31 -2.31
N VAL A 154 -7.49 -1.45 -1.94
CA VAL A 154 -7.19 -1.77 -0.54
C VAL A 154 -5.71 -2.14 -0.40
N LEU A 155 -5.05 -1.55 0.59
CA LEU A 155 -3.66 -1.85 0.90
C LEU A 155 -3.50 -2.07 2.39
N ALA A 156 -2.51 -2.86 2.77
CA ALA A 156 -2.16 -3.04 4.17
C ALA A 156 -0.67 -2.80 4.39
N ASP A 157 -0.33 -2.13 5.48
CA ASP A 157 1.05 -1.93 5.91
C ASP A 157 1.11 -1.87 7.45
N GLY A 158 1.96 -2.72 8.01
CA GLY A 158 2.00 -2.88 9.46
C GLY A 158 0.64 -3.32 10.02
N ASN A 159 0.04 -2.50 10.87
CA ASN A 159 -1.27 -2.73 11.48
C ASN A 159 -2.35 -1.82 10.88
N SER A 160 -2.07 -1.16 9.78
CA SER A 160 -3.00 -0.25 9.11
C SER A 160 -3.56 -0.86 7.84
N ILE A 161 -4.84 -0.61 7.57
CA ILE A 161 -5.50 -0.92 6.29
C ILE A 161 -5.91 0.41 5.67
N TRP A 162 -5.53 0.61 4.43
CA TRP A 162 -5.83 1.80 3.65
C TRP A 162 -6.86 1.45 2.59
N VAL A 163 -7.87 2.30 2.44
CA VAL A 163 -8.91 2.12 1.43
C VAL A 163 -9.04 3.39 0.61
N VAL A 164 -9.02 3.21 -0.70
CA VAL A 164 -9.14 4.29 -1.68
C VAL A 164 -10.32 3.99 -2.59
N PRO A 165 -11.53 4.43 -2.23
CA PRO A 165 -12.64 4.38 -3.17
C PRO A 165 -12.37 5.36 -4.31
N SER A 166 -12.73 5.03 -5.54
CA SER A 166 -12.62 5.92 -6.70
C SER A 166 -13.96 6.07 -7.41
N GLY A 167 -14.15 7.18 -8.11
CA GLY A 167 -15.40 7.45 -8.82
C GLY A 167 -16.38 8.30 -8.01
N GLY A 168 -16.13 9.58 -7.85
CA GLY A 168 -16.96 10.52 -7.11
C GLY A 168 -16.14 11.48 -6.25
N LYS A 169 -16.73 12.06 -5.23
CA LYS A 169 -16.01 12.77 -4.17
C LYS A 169 -15.60 11.76 -3.11
N THR A 170 -14.46 11.15 -3.27
CA THR A 170 -13.97 10.14 -2.35
C THR A 170 -12.67 10.60 -1.73
N ASP A 171 -12.51 10.30 -0.45
CA ASP A 171 -11.31 10.54 0.34
C ASP A 171 -10.51 9.24 0.48
N VAL A 172 -9.31 9.31 1.04
CA VAL A 172 -8.56 8.15 1.47
C VAL A 172 -8.96 7.82 2.91
N PHE A 173 -9.17 6.55 3.20
CA PHE A 173 -9.52 6.07 4.52
C PHE A 173 -8.41 5.20 5.08
N ARG A 174 -8.07 5.41 6.34
CA ARG A 174 -7.13 4.56 7.07
C ARG A 174 -7.82 3.95 8.27
N TRP A 175 -7.84 2.64 8.31
CA TRP A 175 -8.20 1.89 9.51
C TRP A 175 -6.95 1.53 10.31
N GLU A 176 -7.00 1.73 11.61
CA GLU A 176 -5.95 1.33 12.54
C GLU A 176 -6.55 1.07 13.92
N SER A 177 -6.28 -0.11 14.49
CA SER A 177 -6.73 -0.48 15.85
C SER A 177 -8.22 -0.24 16.12
N GLY A 178 -9.09 -0.56 15.15
CA GLY A 178 -10.54 -0.43 15.27
C GLY A 178 -11.10 0.95 14.93
N THR A 179 -10.27 1.90 14.55
CA THR A 179 -10.69 3.27 14.20
C THR A 179 -10.46 3.55 12.72
N VAL A 180 -11.47 4.10 12.05
CA VAL A 180 -11.34 4.61 10.68
C VAL A 180 -11.11 6.12 10.72
N THR A 181 -10.06 6.58 10.07
CA THR A 181 -9.75 8.00 9.87
C THR A 181 -9.98 8.36 8.41
N ASN A 182 -10.76 9.38 8.16
CA ASN A 182 -10.93 9.98 6.84
C ASN A 182 -9.81 10.99 6.59
N ILE A 183 -9.13 10.87 5.45
CA ILE A 183 -8.03 11.73 5.03
C ILE A 183 -8.46 12.41 3.73
N PRO A 184 -8.85 13.69 3.78
CA PRO A 184 -9.31 14.42 2.60
C PRO A 184 -8.23 14.48 1.52
N LEU A 185 -8.63 14.29 0.25
CA LEU A 185 -7.74 14.46 -0.88
C LEU A 185 -7.25 15.92 -1.01
N PRO A 186 -6.07 16.14 -1.62
CA PRO A 186 -5.62 17.49 -1.95
C PRO A 186 -6.66 18.22 -2.81
N GLU A 187 -6.89 19.51 -2.54
CA GLU A 187 -7.87 20.33 -3.27
C GLU A 187 -7.64 20.27 -4.80
N ALA A 188 -6.39 20.23 -5.22
CA ALA A 188 -6.00 20.15 -6.64
C ALA A 188 -6.53 18.88 -7.35
N VAL A 189 -6.88 17.82 -6.62
CA VAL A 189 -7.34 16.54 -7.20
C VAL A 189 -8.75 16.15 -6.76
N GLN A 190 -9.41 16.95 -5.95
CA GLN A 190 -10.81 16.74 -5.59
C GLN A 190 -11.70 16.74 -6.84
N GLY A 191 -12.58 15.73 -6.94
CA GLY A 191 -13.43 15.53 -8.11
C GLY A 191 -12.73 14.90 -9.33
N ARG A 192 -11.47 14.49 -9.19
CA ARG A 192 -10.69 13.81 -10.24
C ARG A 192 -10.36 12.36 -9.88
N ALA A 193 -11.05 11.81 -8.93
CA ALA A 193 -10.77 10.52 -8.32
C ALA A 193 -11.01 9.28 -9.20
N PHE A 194 -11.16 9.44 -10.52
CA PHE A 194 -11.44 8.31 -11.41
C PHE A 194 -10.22 7.47 -11.76
N GLN A 195 -9.02 7.98 -11.53
CA GLN A 195 -7.77 7.32 -11.90
C GLN A 195 -6.72 7.55 -10.82
N MET A 196 -6.91 6.92 -9.68
CA MET A 196 -5.94 6.91 -8.60
C MET A 196 -5.39 5.50 -8.43
N THR A 197 -4.07 5.40 -8.32
CA THR A 197 -3.40 4.14 -7.96
C THR A 197 -2.58 4.37 -6.71
N PRO A 198 -2.98 3.75 -5.59
CA PRO A 198 -2.28 3.90 -4.33
C PRO A 198 -1.12 2.91 -4.21
N ALA A 199 -0.16 3.23 -3.32
CA ALA A 199 0.84 2.32 -2.79
C ALA A 199 1.23 2.74 -1.39
N VAL A 200 1.66 1.78 -0.57
CA VAL A 200 2.19 2.04 0.77
C VAL A 200 3.61 1.50 0.84
N ALA A 201 4.52 2.34 1.33
CA ALA A 201 5.93 1.99 1.50
C ALA A 201 6.44 2.56 2.83
N GLN A 202 6.97 1.71 3.69
CA GLN A 202 7.57 2.11 4.97
C GLN A 202 6.63 2.95 5.88
N GLY A 203 5.36 2.59 5.92
CA GLY A 203 4.36 3.32 6.69
C GLY A 203 3.89 4.65 6.07
N ASN A 204 4.40 5.00 4.89
CA ASN A 204 3.98 6.21 4.17
C ASN A 204 3.07 5.83 3.00
N PHE A 205 1.99 6.57 2.84
CA PHE A 205 1.03 6.38 1.76
C PHE A 205 1.38 7.27 0.57
N TYR A 206 1.30 6.71 -0.61
CA TYR A 206 1.53 7.39 -1.89
C TYR A 206 0.38 7.09 -2.84
N MET A 207 0.09 8.00 -3.75
CA MET A 207 -0.85 7.74 -4.82
C MET A 207 -0.48 8.50 -6.09
N THR A 208 -0.70 7.88 -7.23
CA THR A 208 -0.73 8.59 -8.51
C THR A 208 -2.12 9.10 -8.79
N VAL A 209 -2.21 10.30 -9.32
CA VAL A 209 -3.47 10.94 -9.69
C VAL A 209 -3.32 11.56 -11.08
N ASN A 210 -4.33 11.41 -11.92
CA ASN A 210 -4.37 12.11 -13.21
C ASN A 210 -4.53 13.62 -12.99
N ALA A 211 -3.57 14.41 -13.47
CA ALA A 211 -3.65 15.86 -13.50
C ALA A 211 -4.29 16.29 -14.82
N GLN A 212 -5.46 16.91 -14.76
CA GLN A 212 -6.12 17.43 -15.97
C GLN A 212 -5.39 18.64 -16.54
N ASN A 213 -4.59 18.49 -17.51
CA ASN A 213 -3.96 19.53 -18.32
C ASN A 213 -2.58 20.02 -17.81
N PRO A 214 -1.49 19.55 -18.43
CA PRO A 214 -1.50 18.47 -19.42
C PRO A 214 -1.99 17.15 -18.82
N GLU A 215 -2.37 16.18 -19.64
CA GLU A 215 -2.75 14.83 -19.22
C GLU A 215 -1.53 14.12 -18.63
N GLU A 216 -1.24 14.42 -17.39
CA GLU A 216 -0.10 13.90 -16.65
C GLU A 216 -0.57 13.19 -15.39
N PHE A 217 0.09 12.10 -15.04
CA PHE A 217 -0.06 11.52 -13.72
C PHE A 217 0.99 12.11 -12.79
N VAL A 218 0.54 12.62 -11.67
CA VAL A 218 1.39 13.15 -10.60
C VAL A 218 1.38 12.21 -9.40
N LEU A 219 2.49 12.16 -8.69
CA LEU A 219 2.63 11.38 -7.48
C LEU A 219 2.48 12.28 -6.26
N TYR A 220 1.53 11.96 -5.41
CA TYR A 220 1.37 12.55 -4.10
C TYR A 220 1.86 11.60 -3.01
N GLY A 221 2.49 12.15 -1.98
CA GLY A 221 2.81 11.48 -0.73
C GLY A 221 2.03 12.11 0.42
N LEU A 222 1.52 11.28 1.31
CA LEU A 222 0.87 11.72 2.53
C LEU A 222 1.92 11.91 3.63
N ASN A 223 1.98 13.11 4.16
CA ASN A 223 2.88 13.46 5.26
C ASN A 223 2.32 12.96 6.61
N LYS A 224 3.18 12.86 7.61
CA LYS A 224 2.80 12.42 8.97
C LYS A 224 1.79 13.34 9.66
N ASP A 225 1.75 14.60 9.27
CA ASP A 225 0.80 15.60 9.78
C ASP A 225 -0.58 15.55 9.09
N GLY A 226 -0.77 14.61 8.15
CA GLY A 226 -2.01 14.45 7.39
C GLY A 226 -2.11 15.37 6.17
N THR A 227 -1.09 16.15 5.85
CA THR A 227 -1.05 16.96 4.64
C THR A 227 -0.49 16.19 3.46
N TRP A 228 -0.81 16.64 2.25
CA TRP A 228 -0.30 16.05 1.02
C TRP A 228 0.82 16.88 0.41
N SER A 229 1.85 16.22 -0.06
CA SER A 229 2.93 16.84 -0.83
C SER A 229 3.07 16.19 -2.20
N LEU A 230 3.38 17.03 -3.20
CA LEU A 230 3.74 16.55 -4.52
C LEU A 230 5.14 15.94 -4.45
N THR A 231 5.25 14.65 -4.74
CA THR A 231 6.49 13.88 -4.60
C THR A 231 7.14 13.67 -5.97
N GLY A 232 7.98 14.62 -6.38
CA GLY A 232 8.74 14.53 -7.63
C GLY A 232 8.02 15.08 -8.88
N ASN A 233 8.67 14.92 -10.02
CA ASN A 233 8.14 15.33 -11.32
C ASN A 233 7.05 14.39 -11.83
N PRO A 234 6.23 14.84 -12.81
CA PRO A 234 5.22 14.00 -13.45
C PRO A 234 5.80 12.64 -13.85
N ILE A 235 5.08 11.58 -13.55
CA ILE A 235 5.55 10.22 -13.82
C ILE A 235 5.59 9.96 -15.32
N ALA A 236 4.62 10.49 -16.04
CA ALA A 236 4.55 10.35 -17.49
C ALA A 236 3.73 11.49 -18.11
N GLN A 237 4.05 11.77 -19.36
CA GLN A 237 3.26 12.61 -20.26
C GLN A 237 2.59 11.70 -21.29
N SER A 238 1.34 11.98 -21.63
CA SER A 238 0.58 11.25 -22.67
C SER A 238 0.55 9.74 -22.43
N MET A 239 -0.13 9.31 -21.38
CA MET A 239 -0.36 7.90 -21.07
C MET A 239 -1.66 7.39 -21.70
N VAL A 240 -1.67 6.11 -22.07
CA VAL A 240 -2.85 5.43 -22.61
C VAL A 240 -3.69 4.81 -21.52
N ASN A 241 -3.08 4.35 -20.43
CA ASN A 241 -3.72 3.63 -19.34
C ASN A 241 -3.33 4.19 -17.97
N GLN A 242 -4.16 3.89 -16.98
CA GLN A 242 -3.85 4.13 -15.58
C GLN A 242 -2.53 3.45 -15.20
N PRO A 243 -1.60 4.16 -14.54
CA PRO A 243 -0.34 3.55 -14.10
C PRO A 243 -0.61 2.55 -12.97
N VAL A 244 0.21 1.51 -12.91
CA VAL A 244 0.26 0.61 -11.75
C VAL A 244 1.39 1.05 -10.85
N LEU A 245 1.09 1.26 -9.58
CA LEU A 245 2.07 1.63 -8.56
C LEU A 245 2.29 0.45 -7.62
N ALA A 246 3.55 0.13 -7.39
CA ALA A 246 3.96 -0.90 -6.44
C ALA A 246 5.07 -0.38 -5.54
N ALA A 247 5.06 -0.80 -4.29
CA ALA A 247 6.09 -0.44 -3.32
C ALA A 247 6.94 -1.66 -2.96
N GLN A 248 8.24 -1.48 -2.92
CA GLN A 248 9.16 -2.49 -2.44
C GLN A 248 10.31 -1.85 -1.66
N LYS A 249 10.43 -2.20 -0.38
CA LYS A 249 11.46 -1.65 0.52
C LYS A 249 11.47 -0.10 0.47
N GLN A 250 12.53 0.47 -0.11
CA GLN A 250 12.80 1.91 -0.19
C GLN A 250 12.52 2.48 -1.58
N ALA A 251 11.64 1.87 -2.33
CA ALA A 251 11.34 2.31 -3.69
C ALA A 251 9.86 2.15 -4.03
N LEU A 252 9.37 3.09 -4.82
CA LEU A 252 8.14 2.96 -5.57
C LEU A 252 8.49 2.62 -7.01
N TYR A 253 7.74 1.73 -7.58
CA TYR A 253 7.82 1.35 -8.98
C TYR A 253 6.51 1.74 -9.65
N CYS A 254 6.61 2.47 -10.74
CA CYS A 254 5.47 2.87 -11.55
C CYS A 254 5.58 2.25 -12.93
N LEU A 255 4.63 1.39 -13.27
CA LEU A 255 4.50 0.77 -14.59
C LEU A 255 3.36 1.46 -15.34
N TYR A 256 3.62 1.88 -16.57
CA TYR A 256 2.63 2.54 -17.42
C TYR A 256 2.91 2.30 -18.90
N ALA A 257 1.88 2.48 -19.73
CA ALA A 257 2.02 2.44 -21.18
C ALA A 257 2.02 3.87 -21.76
N THR A 258 2.94 4.13 -22.66
CA THR A 258 3.01 5.39 -23.42
C THR A 258 2.03 5.40 -24.59
N SER A 259 1.81 6.54 -25.21
CA SER A 259 0.86 6.70 -26.33
C SER A 259 1.21 5.85 -27.57
N ASP A 260 2.45 5.42 -27.71
CA ASP A 260 2.93 4.47 -28.73
C ASP A 260 2.90 3.01 -28.24
N LEU A 261 2.16 2.74 -27.16
CA LEU A 261 1.95 1.42 -26.54
C LEU A 261 3.23 0.74 -26.04
N GLN A 262 4.26 1.53 -25.72
CA GLN A 262 5.47 1.00 -25.07
C GLN A 262 5.29 0.96 -23.55
N MET A 263 5.60 -0.18 -22.95
CA MET A 263 5.62 -0.31 -21.50
C MET A 263 6.85 0.36 -20.91
N GLN A 264 6.64 1.21 -19.92
CA GLN A 264 7.69 1.90 -19.18
C GLN A 264 7.62 1.56 -17.71
N LEU A 265 8.78 1.28 -17.12
CA LEU A 265 8.93 1.08 -15.69
C LEU A 265 9.83 2.18 -15.13
N LYS A 266 9.28 3.02 -14.27
CA LYS A 266 10.05 4.00 -13.49
C LYS A 266 10.20 3.56 -12.05
N LYS A 267 11.38 3.82 -11.50
CA LYS A 267 11.69 3.62 -10.09
C LYS A 267 11.93 4.98 -9.44
N LEU A 268 11.21 5.25 -8.36
CA LEU A 268 11.51 6.32 -7.43
C LEU A 268 12.13 5.71 -6.17
N THR A 269 13.36 6.08 -5.86
CA THR A 269 13.96 5.70 -4.58
C THR A 269 13.42 6.65 -3.51
N LEU A 270 12.80 6.08 -2.48
CA LEU A 270 12.33 6.85 -1.34
C LEU A 270 13.53 7.12 -0.43
N GLU A 271 13.70 8.38 -0.08
CA GLU A 271 14.67 8.71 0.95
C GLU A 271 14.22 8.04 2.26
N THR A 272 15.05 7.18 2.80
CA THR A 272 14.85 6.72 4.17
C THR A 272 15.09 7.94 5.05
N GLU A 273 14.08 8.35 5.82
CA GLU A 273 14.42 8.99 7.08
C GLU A 273 15.15 7.90 7.89
N THR A 274 16.46 7.80 7.76
CA THR A 274 17.26 7.17 8.80
C THR A 274 16.82 7.86 10.09
N PRO A 275 16.40 7.12 11.13
CA PRO A 275 16.12 7.74 12.41
C PRO A 275 17.34 8.58 12.72
N ALA A 276 17.18 9.89 12.77
CA ALA A 276 18.29 10.79 13.02
C ALA A 276 18.86 10.36 14.37
N VAL A 277 20.04 9.78 14.35
CA VAL A 277 20.76 9.47 15.59
C VAL A 277 20.95 10.83 16.25
N THR A 278 20.35 11.00 17.41
CA THR A 278 20.41 12.28 18.13
C THR A 278 21.86 12.73 18.22
N GLY A 279 22.19 13.87 17.60
CA GLY A 279 23.54 14.39 17.54
C GLY A 279 24.38 13.93 16.34
N ASP A 280 23.86 13.08 15.44
CA ASP A 280 24.48 12.74 14.15
C ASP A 280 24.13 13.83 13.13
N VAL A 281 24.87 14.93 13.19
CA VAL A 281 24.61 16.11 12.35
C VAL A 281 25.12 15.92 10.93
N ASN A 282 26.14 15.06 10.73
CA ASN A 282 26.68 14.78 9.40
C ASN A 282 25.89 13.69 8.63
N GLY A 283 25.07 12.89 9.34
CA GLY A 283 24.25 11.84 8.76
C GLY A 283 25.02 10.56 8.42
N ASP A 284 26.16 10.30 9.07
CA ASP A 284 26.97 9.09 8.84
C ASP A 284 26.50 7.87 9.67
N GLY A 285 25.48 8.03 10.50
CA GLY A 285 24.88 6.99 11.36
C GLY A 285 25.48 6.95 12.77
N THR A 286 26.41 7.85 13.11
CA THR A 286 27.05 7.87 14.42
C THR A 286 27.25 9.30 14.92
N ALA A 287 26.80 9.60 16.14
CA ALA A 287 27.12 10.87 16.79
C ALA A 287 28.55 10.84 17.31
N ASN A 288 29.42 11.71 16.77
CA ASN A 288 30.86 11.76 17.10
C ASN A 288 31.43 13.19 16.97
N LEU A 289 32.79 13.34 17.05
CA LEU A 289 33.42 14.64 16.94
C LEU A 289 33.24 15.33 15.58
N ALA A 290 33.00 14.58 14.50
CA ALA A 290 32.76 15.16 13.17
C ALA A 290 31.46 15.98 13.14
N ASP A 291 30.45 15.55 13.90
CA ASP A 291 29.19 16.27 14.04
C ASP A 291 29.35 17.59 14.78
N THR A 292 30.19 17.57 15.82
CA THR A 292 30.55 18.80 16.55
C THR A 292 31.22 19.81 15.63
N VAL A 293 32.09 19.36 14.74
CA VAL A 293 32.79 20.22 13.76
C VAL A 293 31.78 20.77 12.73
N LEU A 294 30.86 19.95 12.22
CA LEU A 294 29.85 20.39 11.27
C LEU A 294 28.91 21.41 11.90
N LEU A 295 28.42 21.15 13.12
CA LEU A 295 27.55 22.08 13.85
C LEU A 295 28.26 23.41 14.16
N GLN A 296 29.54 23.37 14.50
CA GLN A 296 30.35 24.60 14.69
C GLN A 296 30.45 25.41 13.39
N LYS A 297 30.74 24.77 12.26
CA LYS A 297 30.78 25.43 10.96
C LYS A 297 29.44 26.09 10.60
N TYR A 298 28.33 25.43 10.87
CA TYR A 298 27.02 26.02 10.69
C TYR A 298 26.80 27.25 11.56
N LEU A 299 27.12 27.19 12.85
CA LEU A 299 27.00 28.32 13.78
C LEU A 299 27.91 29.50 13.43
N LEU A 300 29.01 29.25 12.75
CA LEU A 300 29.90 30.29 12.21
C LEU A 300 29.45 30.83 10.84
N GLY A 301 28.40 30.27 10.24
CA GLY A 301 27.91 30.65 8.93
C GLY A 301 28.76 30.14 7.77
N GLU A 302 29.65 29.17 8.01
CA GLU A 302 30.55 28.60 7.00
C GLU A 302 29.86 27.52 6.12
N THR A 303 28.74 26.96 6.58
CA THR A 303 28.00 25.94 5.87
C THR A 303 26.50 26.05 6.18
N ALA A 304 25.67 25.47 5.31
CA ALA A 304 24.23 25.27 5.55
C ALA A 304 23.96 23.79 5.93
N LEU A 305 22.95 23.57 6.75
CA LEU A 305 22.46 22.24 7.07
C LEU A 305 21.24 21.90 6.20
N THR A 306 21.12 20.65 5.80
CA THR A 306 19.88 20.11 5.23
C THR A 306 18.81 20.02 6.32
N ALA A 307 17.52 19.83 5.95
CA ALA A 307 16.43 19.70 6.92
C ALA A 307 16.66 18.53 7.89
N ALA A 308 17.20 17.39 7.42
CA ALA A 308 17.52 16.23 8.25
C ALA A 308 18.66 16.54 9.23
N GLN A 309 19.69 17.22 8.75
CA GLN A 309 20.84 17.64 9.58
C GLN A 309 20.42 18.67 10.63
N ALA A 310 19.57 19.61 10.26
CA ALA A 310 19.00 20.60 11.18
C ALA A 310 18.23 19.93 12.32
N LYS A 311 17.40 18.94 11.99
CA LYS A 311 16.63 18.17 12.97
C LYS A 311 17.55 17.36 13.91
N ALA A 312 18.64 16.80 13.40
CA ALA A 312 19.62 16.08 14.22
C ALA A 312 20.46 17.01 15.09
N ALA A 313 20.61 18.27 14.69
CA ALA A 313 21.37 19.32 15.38
C ALA A 313 20.57 20.04 16.47
N ASP A 314 19.22 20.11 16.38
CA ASP A 314 18.36 20.68 17.41
C ASP A 314 18.17 19.69 18.57
N LEU A 315 19.13 19.72 19.48
CA LEU A 315 19.20 18.78 20.61
C LEU A 315 18.36 19.21 21.81
N GLN A 316 17.92 20.46 21.81
CA GLN A 316 16.99 21.00 22.82
C GLN A 316 15.53 20.94 22.39
N ALA A 317 15.27 20.59 21.11
CA ALA A 317 13.94 20.53 20.52
C ALA A 317 13.14 21.84 20.68
N ASP A 318 13.84 22.98 20.49
CA ASP A 318 13.27 24.31 20.60
C ASP A 318 13.12 25.02 19.24
N ASP A 319 13.28 24.26 18.14
CA ASP A 319 13.26 24.71 16.73
C ASP A 319 14.33 25.78 16.41
N SER A 320 15.40 25.85 17.21
CA SER A 320 16.46 26.85 17.09
C SER A 320 17.85 26.25 17.27
N ILE A 321 18.62 26.17 16.21
CA ILE A 321 19.97 25.62 16.28
C ILE A 321 20.94 26.73 16.73
N ASN A 322 21.55 26.56 17.91
CA ASN A 322 22.39 27.57 18.52
C ASN A 322 23.53 26.96 19.38
N GLY A 323 24.25 27.79 20.12
CA GLY A 323 25.36 27.34 20.95
C GLY A 323 25.01 26.39 22.08
N PHE A 324 23.73 26.35 22.50
CA PHE A 324 23.26 25.44 23.54
C PHE A 324 23.18 24.00 22.99
N ASP A 325 22.75 23.82 21.73
CA ASP A 325 22.74 22.50 21.07
C ASP A 325 24.15 21.94 20.94
N LEU A 326 25.11 22.80 20.58
CA LEU A 326 26.51 22.43 20.55
C LEU A 326 27.03 21.99 21.92
N ALA A 327 26.60 22.64 23.00
CA ALA A 327 26.94 22.25 24.35
C ALA A 327 26.34 20.90 24.74
N VAL A 328 25.05 20.66 24.38
CA VAL A 328 24.38 19.38 24.59
C VAL A 328 25.05 18.27 23.81
N LEU A 329 25.43 18.50 22.53
CA LEU A 329 26.15 17.53 21.72
C LEU A 329 27.47 17.11 22.36
N ARG A 330 28.25 18.07 22.85
CA ARG A 330 29.50 17.78 23.54
C ARG A 330 29.30 16.98 24.82
N GLN A 331 28.24 17.28 25.58
CA GLN A 331 27.90 16.49 26.78
C GLN A 331 27.48 15.06 26.42
N LEU A 332 26.74 14.88 25.33
CA LEU A 332 26.31 13.58 24.85
C LEU A 332 27.53 12.73 24.48
N LEU A 333 28.50 13.28 23.76
CA LEU A 333 29.69 12.57 23.36
C LEU A 333 30.64 12.24 24.54
N THR A 334 30.61 13.02 25.61
CA THR A 334 31.44 12.73 26.82
C THR A 334 30.81 11.68 27.73
N LYS A 335 29.53 11.34 27.58
CA LYS A 335 28.86 10.30 28.38
C LYS A 335 29.00 8.90 27.75
N VAL A 336 29.41 8.82 26.50
CA VAL A 336 29.54 7.56 25.72
C VAL A 336 30.98 7.05 25.72
N ALA A 337 31.93 7.81 26.28
CA ALA A 337 33.36 7.47 26.37
C ALA A 337 33.69 6.68 27.65
#